data_3ec91039d39f274035dda763faa0f178
#
_entry.id   3ec91039d39f274035dda763faa0f178
#
_cell.length_a   1.000
_cell.length_b   1.000
_cell.length_c   1.000
_cell.angle_alpha   90.00
_cell.angle_beta   90.00
_cell.angle_gamma   90.00
#
_symmetry.space_group_name_H-M   'P 1'
#
loop_
_entity.id
_entity.type
_entity.pdbx_description
1 polymer ?
#
loop_
_entity_poly.entity_id
_entity_poly.type
_entity_poly.pdbx_seq_one_letter_code
_entity_poly.pdbx_strand_id
1 'polypeptide(L)'
;MLDNLNYSNDCLSTELENKTYKQDPNNKIDLISRKANELVYEYNSSSENFIVFSEAYYSNGWQAYIDDKKVDHSKVNYLLRGMEVPKGKHTIKFVFKPNVINTGSFIMASSNFILLILIILYFKREVSYV
;
A
#
# COMPACT_ATOMS: atom_id res chain seq x y z
N MET A 1 29.59 10.83 -2.23
CA MET A 1 28.41 10.99 -3.08
C MET A 1 27.16 11.48 -2.30
N LEU A 2 27.21 11.52 -0.98
CA LEU A 2 26.10 12.01 -0.12
C LEU A 2 26.28 13.48 0.34
N ASP A 3 27.43 14.08 0.04
CA ASP A 3 27.84 15.39 0.59
C ASP A 3 27.09 16.60 -0.02
N ASN A 4 26.32 16.39 -1.10
CA ASN A 4 25.58 17.46 -1.80
C ASN A 4 24.05 17.33 -1.71
N LEU A 5 23.54 16.49 -0.80
CA LEU A 5 22.11 16.31 -0.64
C LEU A 5 21.48 17.44 0.18
N ASN A 6 20.51 18.10 -0.41
CA ASN A 6 19.62 18.99 0.31
C ASN A 6 18.46 18.21 0.91
N TYR A 7 18.59 17.77 2.15
CA TYR A 7 17.62 16.90 2.84
C TYR A 7 16.18 17.45 2.91
N SER A 8 16.00 18.73 2.61
CA SER A 8 14.68 19.35 2.54
C SER A 8 13.98 19.12 1.19
N ASN A 9 14.76 18.90 0.14
CA ASN A 9 14.27 18.91 -1.24
C ASN A 9 14.61 17.64 -2.02
N ASP A 10 15.58 16.85 -1.55
CA ASP A 10 16.05 15.66 -2.23
C ASP A 10 15.55 14.40 -1.51
N CYS A 11 15.14 13.40 -2.26
CA CYS A 11 14.87 12.07 -1.73
C CYS A 11 15.81 11.04 -2.35
N LEU A 12 16.22 10.06 -1.53
CA LEU A 12 17.05 8.95 -1.95
C LEU A 12 16.17 7.75 -2.31
N SER A 13 16.35 7.23 -3.50
CA SER A 13 15.75 5.96 -3.92
C SER A 13 16.79 5.10 -4.62
N THR A 14 16.70 3.79 -4.45
CA THR A 14 17.49 2.80 -5.20
C THR A 14 16.76 2.30 -6.44
N GLU A 15 15.47 2.60 -6.55
CA GLU A 15 14.57 2.05 -7.58
C GLU A 15 14.16 3.09 -8.63
N LEU A 16 14.37 4.38 -8.35
CA LEU A 16 13.95 5.47 -9.21
C LEU A 16 15.12 6.04 -9.99
N GLU A 17 14.87 6.44 -11.24
CA GLU A 17 15.81 7.21 -12.03
C GLU A 17 16.00 8.62 -11.44
N ASN A 18 17.17 9.24 -11.69
CA ASN A 18 17.43 10.62 -11.27
C ASN A 18 16.52 11.57 -12.05
N LYS A 19 15.41 11.98 -11.43
CA LYS A 19 14.50 13.00 -11.96
C LYS A 19 14.54 14.24 -11.08
N THR A 20 14.44 15.40 -11.70
CA THR A 20 14.29 16.68 -11.00
C THR A 20 12.89 17.21 -11.22
N TYR A 21 12.18 17.48 -10.14
CA TYR A 21 10.84 18.03 -10.18
C TYR A 21 10.87 19.53 -9.90
N LYS A 22 10.02 20.27 -10.61
CA LYS A 22 9.91 21.71 -10.42
C LYS A 22 9.16 22.00 -9.13
N GLN A 23 9.83 22.62 -8.16
CA GLN A 23 9.15 23.02 -6.92
C GLN A 23 8.11 24.10 -7.24
N ASP A 24 6.88 23.86 -6.84
CA ASP A 24 5.79 24.84 -6.89
C ASP A 24 5.46 25.23 -5.44
N PRO A 25 5.67 26.49 -5.05
CA PRO A 25 5.35 26.97 -3.70
C PRO A 25 3.85 26.88 -3.37
N ASN A 26 2.99 26.72 -4.38
CA ASN A 26 1.54 26.60 -4.21
C ASN A 26 1.08 25.13 -4.10
N ASN A 27 2.01 24.19 -4.11
CA ASN A 27 1.68 22.78 -3.88
C ASN A 27 1.05 22.61 -2.50
N LYS A 28 -0.11 21.96 -2.48
CA LYS A 28 -0.82 21.67 -1.24
C LYS A 28 -1.19 20.20 -1.20
N ILE A 29 -0.87 19.57 -0.07
CA ILE A 29 -1.32 18.23 0.26
C ILE A 29 -1.89 18.23 1.68
N ASP A 30 -3.12 17.80 1.81
CA ASP A 30 -3.83 17.72 3.08
C ASP A 30 -4.25 16.27 3.36
N LEU A 31 -4.02 15.79 4.57
CA LEU A 31 -4.55 14.51 5.03
C LEU A 31 -6.03 14.69 5.41
N ILE A 32 -6.94 14.10 4.63
CA ILE A 32 -8.38 14.24 4.83
C ILE A 32 -8.95 13.16 5.76
N SER A 33 -8.44 11.92 5.64
CA SER A 33 -8.90 10.81 6.45
C SER A 33 -7.76 9.87 6.82
N ARG A 34 -7.75 9.45 8.08
CA ARG A 34 -6.82 8.46 8.61
C ARG A 34 -7.58 7.38 9.36
N LYS A 35 -7.57 6.17 8.80
CA LYS A 35 -8.08 4.95 9.43
C LYS A 35 -6.94 3.94 9.58
N ALA A 36 -7.14 2.89 10.34
CA ALA A 36 -6.12 1.87 10.57
C ALA A 36 -5.59 1.23 9.27
N ASN A 37 -6.45 1.09 8.26
CA ASN A 37 -6.14 0.43 6.99
C ASN A 37 -6.35 1.32 5.76
N GLU A 38 -6.57 2.63 5.95
CA GLU A 38 -6.83 3.58 4.86
C GLU A 38 -6.31 4.97 5.22
N LEU A 39 -5.59 5.59 4.29
CA LEU A 39 -5.18 6.99 4.35
C LEU A 39 -5.66 7.68 3.09
N VAL A 40 -6.26 8.86 3.23
CA VAL A 40 -6.76 9.65 2.09
C VAL A 40 -6.20 11.07 2.18
N TYR A 41 -5.57 11.51 1.10
CA TYR A 41 -5.02 12.84 0.94
C TYR A 41 -5.70 13.56 -0.22
N GLU A 42 -5.93 14.84 -0.08
CA GLU A 42 -6.19 15.75 -1.20
C GLU A 42 -4.89 16.44 -1.62
N TYR A 43 -4.62 16.43 -2.88
CA TYR A 43 -3.46 17.04 -3.49
C TYR A 43 -3.88 18.03 -4.57
N ASN A 44 -3.22 19.19 -4.64
CA ASN A 44 -3.39 20.17 -5.69
C ASN A 44 -2.06 20.80 -6.05
N SER A 45 -1.69 20.75 -7.33
CA SER A 45 -0.46 21.34 -7.84
C SER A 45 -0.61 21.77 -9.30
N SER A 46 0.14 22.80 -9.69
CA SER A 46 0.23 23.27 -11.06
C SER A 46 1.22 22.47 -11.92
N SER A 47 2.06 21.63 -11.30
CA SER A 47 3.07 20.80 -11.96
C SER A 47 3.03 19.35 -11.48
N GLU A 48 3.56 18.44 -12.29
CA GLU A 48 3.85 17.08 -11.86
C GLU A 48 4.93 17.08 -10.77
N ASN A 49 4.74 16.28 -9.72
CA ASN A 49 5.67 16.24 -8.59
C ASN A 49 5.85 14.81 -8.08
N PHE A 50 6.98 14.62 -7.40
CA PHE A 50 7.21 13.43 -6.58
C PHE A 50 6.94 13.77 -5.12
N ILE A 51 6.02 13.03 -4.50
CA ILE A 51 5.60 13.27 -3.12
C ILE A 51 6.16 12.17 -2.23
N VAL A 52 6.82 12.57 -1.15
CA VAL A 52 7.29 11.67 -0.09
C VAL A 52 6.31 11.77 1.10
N PHE A 53 5.77 10.63 1.48
CA PHE A 53 4.87 10.50 2.62
C PHE A 53 5.66 10.03 3.84
N SER A 54 5.44 10.65 4.99
CA SER A 54 6.04 10.27 6.28
C SER A 54 5.44 8.98 6.86
N GLU A 55 5.24 7.98 5.98
CA GLU A 55 4.64 6.70 6.28
C GLU A 55 5.56 5.59 5.81
N ALA A 56 5.68 4.51 6.60
CA ALA A 56 6.56 3.41 6.27
C ALA A 56 6.13 2.71 4.95
N TYR A 57 7.11 2.43 4.10
CA TYR A 57 6.93 1.63 2.91
C TYR A 57 6.79 0.15 3.29
N TYR A 58 5.74 -0.50 2.79
CA TYR A 58 5.54 -1.93 2.90
C TYR A 58 4.82 -2.45 1.66
N SER A 59 5.56 -3.00 0.71
CA SER A 59 5.07 -3.43 -0.61
C SER A 59 4.01 -4.53 -0.54
N ASN A 60 4.10 -5.42 0.46
CA ASN A 60 3.19 -6.56 0.58
C ASN A 60 1.85 -6.21 1.25
N GLY A 61 1.64 -4.96 1.66
CA GLY A 61 0.44 -4.55 2.38
C GLY A 61 -0.24 -3.31 1.82
N TRP A 62 0.51 -2.23 1.65
CA TRP A 62 -0.05 -0.97 1.18
C TRP A 62 -0.15 -0.89 -0.33
N GLN A 63 -1.31 -0.48 -0.83
CA GLN A 63 -1.58 -0.20 -2.23
C GLN A 63 -1.93 1.27 -2.38
N ALA A 64 -1.36 1.93 -3.40
CA ALA A 64 -1.60 3.33 -3.70
C ALA A 64 -2.59 3.51 -4.85
N TYR A 65 -3.41 4.54 -4.76
CA TYR A 65 -4.38 4.92 -5.77
C TYR A 65 -4.36 6.42 -5.96
N ILE A 66 -4.49 6.89 -7.22
CA ILE A 66 -4.80 8.27 -7.58
C ILE A 66 -6.14 8.26 -8.30
N ASP A 67 -7.13 8.99 -7.78
CA ASP A 67 -8.49 9.06 -8.34
C ASP A 67 -9.07 7.66 -8.60
N ASP A 68 -8.94 6.78 -7.59
CA ASP A 68 -9.34 5.36 -7.61
C ASP A 68 -8.61 4.46 -8.63
N LYS A 69 -7.63 4.97 -9.38
CA LYS A 69 -6.76 4.17 -10.24
C LYS A 69 -5.54 3.72 -9.45
N LYS A 70 -5.26 2.41 -9.49
CA LYS A 70 -4.08 1.84 -8.83
C LYS A 70 -2.82 2.36 -9.50
N VAL A 71 -1.87 2.82 -8.68
CA VAL A 71 -0.55 3.31 -9.08
C VAL A 71 0.54 2.68 -8.24
N ASP A 72 1.74 2.65 -8.78
CA ASP A 72 2.89 2.16 -8.05
C ASP A 72 3.45 3.24 -7.12
N HIS A 73 4.06 2.82 -6.03
CA HIS A 73 4.78 3.66 -5.09
C HIS A 73 6.09 2.99 -4.72
N SER A 74 7.12 3.78 -4.46
CA SER A 74 8.48 3.30 -4.25
C SER A 74 8.96 3.56 -2.84
N LYS A 75 9.96 2.79 -2.43
CA LYS A 75 10.69 3.02 -1.19
C LYS A 75 11.68 4.16 -1.37
N VAL A 76 11.59 5.17 -0.51
CA VAL A 76 12.49 6.32 -0.50
C VAL A 76 13.03 6.57 0.90
N ASN A 77 14.16 7.25 0.99
CA ASN A 77 14.80 7.58 2.26
C ASN A 77 14.89 6.38 3.22
N TYR A 78 15.20 5.18 2.68
CA TYR A 78 15.35 3.89 3.37
C TYR A 78 14.08 3.31 3.99
N LEU A 79 13.09 4.11 4.33
CA LEU A 79 11.90 3.67 5.08
C LEU A 79 10.60 4.22 4.52
N LEU A 80 10.60 5.40 3.97
CA LEU A 80 9.39 6.12 3.58
C LEU A 80 8.85 5.64 2.23
N ARG A 81 7.61 6.00 1.93
CA ARG A 81 7.01 5.78 0.62
C ARG A 81 6.92 7.08 -0.16
N GLY A 82 7.20 7.00 -1.46
CA GLY A 82 7.06 8.11 -2.37
C GLY A 82 6.40 7.67 -3.67
N MET A 83 5.77 8.59 -4.36
CA MET A 83 5.13 8.35 -5.65
C MET A 83 5.06 9.62 -6.49
N GLU A 84 5.02 9.42 -7.81
CA GLU A 84 4.76 10.49 -8.76
C GLU A 84 3.26 10.82 -8.76
N VAL A 85 2.94 12.11 -8.76
CA VAL A 85 1.56 12.59 -8.85
C VAL A 85 1.47 13.61 -9.97
N PRO A 86 0.55 13.44 -10.91
CA PRO A 86 0.39 14.37 -12.04
C PRO A 86 -0.06 15.77 -11.57
N LYS A 87 0.06 16.74 -12.44
CA LYS A 87 -0.48 18.09 -12.20
C LYS A 87 -2.00 18.06 -12.08
N GLY A 88 -2.54 18.90 -11.22
CA GLY A 88 -3.97 19.07 -11.04
C GLY A 88 -4.43 18.82 -9.61
N LYS A 89 -5.73 18.72 -9.46
CA LYS A 89 -6.37 18.32 -8.19
C LYS A 89 -6.66 16.82 -8.21
N HIS A 90 -6.09 16.09 -7.26
CA HIS A 90 -6.19 14.63 -7.19
C HIS A 90 -6.48 14.17 -5.76
N THR A 91 -7.14 13.03 -5.66
CA THR A 91 -7.31 12.30 -4.40
C THR A 91 -6.34 11.13 -4.38
N ILE A 92 -5.42 11.14 -3.42
CA ILE A 92 -4.44 10.06 -3.21
C ILE A 92 -4.94 9.19 -2.07
N LYS A 93 -5.07 7.88 -2.31
CA LYS A 93 -5.55 6.93 -1.34
C LYS A 93 -4.54 5.80 -1.17
N PHE A 94 -4.17 5.51 0.07
CA PHE A 94 -3.44 4.30 0.43
C PHE A 94 -4.37 3.36 1.16
N VAL A 95 -4.40 2.09 0.73
CA VAL A 95 -5.23 1.05 1.34
C VAL A 95 -4.35 -0.13 1.72
N PHE A 96 -4.48 -0.57 2.97
CA PHE A 96 -3.77 -1.74 3.46
C PHE A 96 -4.54 -3.02 3.12
N LYS A 97 -4.04 -3.77 2.14
CA LYS A 97 -4.63 -5.03 1.64
C LYS A 97 -3.55 -6.09 1.45
N PRO A 98 -3.03 -6.69 2.52
CA PRO A 98 -2.01 -7.72 2.40
C PRO A 98 -2.62 -9.01 1.82
N ASN A 99 -2.05 -9.52 0.73
CA ASN A 99 -2.51 -10.74 0.06
C ASN A 99 -2.42 -11.97 0.97
N VAL A 100 -1.50 -11.97 1.92
CA VAL A 100 -1.27 -13.07 2.87
C VAL A 100 -2.52 -13.37 3.70
N ILE A 101 -3.33 -12.36 4.04
CA ILE A 101 -4.56 -12.54 4.83
C ILE A 101 -5.58 -13.38 4.05
N ASN A 102 -5.77 -13.10 2.77
CA ASN A 102 -6.71 -13.85 1.93
C ASN A 102 -6.26 -15.31 1.75
N THR A 103 -4.97 -15.51 1.50
CA THR A 103 -4.37 -16.85 1.36
C THR A 103 -4.48 -17.65 2.65
N GLY A 104 -4.16 -17.04 3.79
CA GLY A 104 -4.26 -17.67 5.11
C GLY A 104 -5.71 -18.05 5.46
N SER A 105 -6.67 -17.18 5.18
CA SER A 105 -8.09 -17.45 5.40
C SER A 105 -8.60 -18.61 4.56
N PHE A 106 -8.15 -18.70 3.30
CA PHE A 106 -8.51 -19.82 2.42
C PHE A 106 -7.96 -21.15 2.92
N ILE A 107 -6.70 -21.18 3.35
CA ILE A 107 -6.07 -22.39 3.93
C ILE A 107 -6.82 -22.82 5.19
N MET A 108 -7.14 -21.88 6.08
CA MET A 108 -7.87 -22.15 7.31
C MET A 108 -9.27 -22.71 7.03
N ALA A 109 -10.00 -22.12 6.10
CA ALA A 109 -11.33 -22.61 5.71
C ALA A 109 -11.28 -24.02 5.12
N SER A 110 -10.30 -24.29 4.24
CA SER A 110 -10.10 -25.60 3.61
C SER A 110 -9.79 -26.69 4.63
N SER A 111 -8.90 -26.42 5.59
CA SER A 111 -8.54 -27.40 6.63
C SER A 111 -9.71 -27.70 7.57
N ASN A 112 -10.51 -26.68 7.95
CA ASN A 112 -11.72 -26.90 8.73
C ASN A 112 -12.77 -27.74 7.98
N PHE A 113 -12.91 -27.54 6.67
CA PHE A 113 -13.83 -28.32 5.84
C PHE A 113 -13.43 -29.79 5.75
N ILE A 114 -12.12 -30.07 5.57
CA ILE A 114 -11.58 -31.42 5.57
C ILE A 114 -11.83 -32.13 6.92
N LEU A 115 -11.57 -31.42 8.02
CA LEU A 115 -11.80 -31.94 9.36
C LEU A 115 -13.26 -32.33 9.58
N LEU A 116 -14.19 -31.48 9.13
CA LEU A 116 -15.63 -31.73 9.23
C LEU A 116 -16.05 -32.99 8.43
N ILE A 117 -15.49 -33.16 7.22
CA ILE A 117 -15.71 -34.38 6.43
C ILE A 117 -15.23 -35.64 7.17
N LEU A 118 -14.03 -35.59 7.74
CA LEU A 118 -13.48 -36.72 8.48
C LEU A 118 -14.35 -37.10 9.69
N ILE A 119 -14.84 -36.10 10.42
CA ILE A 119 -15.76 -36.32 11.55
C ILE A 119 -17.06 -36.98 11.07
N ILE A 120 -17.67 -36.51 9.99
CA ILE A 120 -18.89 -37.09 9.42
C ILE A 120 -18.66 -38.54 8.98
N LEU A 121 -17.54 -38.82 8.33
CA LEU A 121 -17.18 -40.18 7.90
C LEU A 121 -16.96 -41.09 9.09
N TYR A 122 -16.33 -40.61 10.17
CA TYR A 122 -16.13 -41.35 11.41
C TYR A 122 -17.49 -41.75 12.01
N PHE A 123 -18.40 -40.80 12.19
CA PHE A 123 -19.72 -41.10 12.74
C PHE A 123 -20.56 -42.02 11.85
N LYS A 124 -20.51 -41.89 10.53
CA LYS A 124 -21.19 -42.82 9.62
C LYS A 124 -20.68 -44.24 9.76
N ARG A 125 -19.37 -44.37 9.93
CA ARG A 125 -18.75 -45.70 10.14
C ARG A 125 -19.24 -46.34 11.44
N GLU A 126 -19.27 -45.59 12.55
CA GLU A 126 -19.71 -46.08 13.86
C GLU A 126 -21.16 -46.55 13.83
N VAL A 127 -22.06 -45.77 13.21
CA VAL A 127 -23.48 -46.10 13.06
C VAL A 127 -23.72 -47.30 12.15
N SER A 128 -22.81 -47.61 11.21
CA SER A 128 -22.94 -48.76 10.31
C SER A 128 -22.51 -50.08 10.95
N TYR A 129 -21.90 -50.07 12.15
CA TYR A 129 -21.50 -51.28 12.90
C TYR A 129 -22.48 -51.66 13.99
N VAL A 130 -23.56 -50.91 14.21
CA VAL A 130 -24.69 -51.20 15.10
C VAL A 130 -25.85 -51.69 14.28
#